data_255b75de6570e691dbd83d072efaabd7
#
_entry.id   255b75de6570e691dbd83d072efaabd7
#
_cell.length_a   1.000
_cell.length_b   1.000
_cell.length_c   1.000
_cell.angle_alpha   90.00
_cell.angle_beta   90.00
_cell.angle_gamma   90.00
#
_symmetry.space_group_name_H-M   'P 1'
#
loop_
_entity.id
_entity.type
_entity.pdbx_description
1 polymer ?
#
loop_
_entity_poly.entity_id
_entity_poly.type
_entity_poly.pdbx_seq_one_letter_code
_entity_poly.pdbx_strand_id
1 'polypeptide(L)'
;MSEKSKISFPGLKIGRSLKLRLFIIIFLAGIIPCTIIYHVILSNYEDRAVKVRISDVQNQLKIIADHLITYNYLPDSSSEVINAELEQLSNLYNGRVMIINGSLKIVKDTYGLSEGKTIVSEEVIKCFKGSNTANYDRVNGFIEITVPIMETISEQNATPEQPEGTEVVRGVMLTSVSTDSIAMTLSILSRKALIIEILMALCILALAIILAKILIRPFDRVS
;
A
#
# COMPACT_ATOMS: atom_id res chain seq x y z
N MET A 1 -1.87 -52.97 6.68
CA MET A 1 -1.63 -52.88 5.23
C MET A 1 -1.63 -51.43 4.89
N SER A 2 -0.43 -50.85 4.68
CA SER A 2 -0.24 -49.44 4.41
C SER A 2 0.13 -49.29 2.94
N GLU A 3 -0.77 -48.75 2.17
CA GLU A 3 -0.60 -48.52 0.73
C GLU A 3 0.14 -47.18 0.54
N LYS A 4 1.45 -47.28 0.21
CA LYS A 4 2.26 -46.13 -0.16
C LYS A 4 1.85 -45.66 -1.56
N SER A 5 1.10 -44.59 -1.61
CA SER A 5 0.84 -43.81 -2.85
C SER A 5 2.17 -43.31 -3.42
N LYS A 6 2.65 -44.00 -4.46
CA LYS A 6 3.76 -43.49 -5.32
C LYS A 6 3.23 -42.34 -6.16
N ILE A 7 3.60 -41.12 -5.83
CA ILE A 7 3.44 -39.97 -6.72
C ILE A 7 4.39 -40.18 -7.90
N SER A 8 3.83 -40.64 -9.02
CA SER A 8 4.53 -40.75 -10.29
C SER A 8 4.55 -39.38 -10.95
N PHE A 9 5.68 -38.70 -10.91
CA PHE A 9 5.90 -37.53 -11.75
C PHE A 9 5.95 -37.97 -13.23
N PRO A 10 5.17 -37.33 -14.11
CA PRO A 10 5.25 -37.64 -15.55
C PRO A 10 6.66 -37.26 -16.03
N GLY A 11 7.47 -38.25 -16.36
CA GLY A 11 8.82 -38.06 -16.87
C GLY A 11 8.78 -37.24 -18.16
N LEU A 12 9.16 -35.96 -18.05
CA LEU A 12 9.47 -35.13 -19.19
C LEU A 12 10.53 -35.88 -20.00
N LYS A 13 10.18 -36.39 -21.19
CA LYS A 13 11.13 -36.93 -22.18
C LYS A 13 11.93 -35.78 -22.78
N ILE A 14 12.70 -35.08 -21.93
CA ILE A 14 13.64 -34.04 -22.35
C ILE A 14 14.82 -34.74 -23.04
N GLY A 15 14.97 -34.44 -24.30
CA GLY A 15 15.94 -34.91 -25.29
C GLY A 15 17.08 -35.84 -24.85
N ARG A 16 17.42 -36.79 -25.69
CA ARG A 16 18.47 -37.81 -25.51
C ARG A 16 19.89 -37.27 -25.25
N SER A 17 20.10 -35.93 -25.36
CA SER A 17 21.42 -35.29 -25.19
C SER A 17 21.67 -34.84 -23.77
N LEU A 18 22.71 -35.39 -23.13
CA LEU A 18 23.20 -34.94 -21.82
C LEU A 18 23.50 -33.42 -21.81
N LYS A 19 23.97 -32.89 -22.95
CA LYS A 19 24.21 -31.45 -23.19
C LYS A 19 22.96 -30.60 -22.95
N LEU A 20 21.85 -31.02 -23.48
CA LEU A 20 20.58 -30.29 -23.36
C LEU A 20 20.03 -30.31 -21.91
N ARG A 21 20.15 -31.44 -21.24
CA ARG A 21 19.71 -31.57 -19.84
C ARG A 21 20.54 -30.66 -18.92
N LEU A 22 21.84 -30.66 -19.05
CA LEU A 22 22.74 -29.82 -18.25
C LEU A 22 22.52 -28.34 -18.53
N PHE A 23 22.33 -27.98 -19.81
CA PHE A 23 21.98 -26.62 -20.23
C PHE A 23 20.69 -26.13 -19.55
N ILE A 24 19.62 -26.93 -19.61
CA ILE A 24 18.32 -26.57 -19.02
C ILE A 24 18.43 -26.40 -17.49
N ILE A 25 19.15 -27.28 -16.80
CA ILE A 25 19.34 -27.20 -15.35
C ILE A 25 20.07 -25.89 -14.98
N ILE A 26 21.16 -25.56 -15.66
CA ILE A 26 21.93 -24.34 -15.38
C ILE A 26 21.09 -23.10 -15.69
N PHE A 27 20.38 -23.11 -16.81
CA PHE A 27 19.52 -21.99 -17.21
C PHE A 27 18.39 -21.75 -16.21
N LEU A 28 17.66 -22.80 -15.80
CA LEU A 28 16.59 -22.70 -14.82
C LEU A 28 17.13 -22.29 -13.45
N ALA A 29 18.26 -22.85 -13.02
CA ALA A 29 18.88 -22.48 -11.75
C ALA A 29 19.28 -20.99 -11.69
N GLY A 30 19.57 -20.37 -12.81
CA GLY A 30 19.87 -18.94 -12.89
C GLY A 30 18.63 -18.06 -12.98
N ILE A 31 17.64 -18.43 -13.80
CA ILE A 31 16.46 -17.60 -14.07
C ILE A 31 15.46 -17.60 -12.91
N ILE A 32 15.18 -18.75 -12.29
CA ILE A 32 14.18 -18.86 -11.24
C ILE A 32 14.43 -17.90 -10.07
N PRO A 33 15.65 -17.83 -9.49
CA PRO A 33 15.95 -16.88 -8.43
C PRO A 33 15.76 -15.41 -8.87
N CYS A 34 16.15 -15.05 -10.09
CA CYS A 34 15.99 -13.68 -10.60
C CYS A 34 14.51 -13.28 -10.67
N THR A 35 13.66 -14.16 -11.21
CA THR A 35 12.21 -13.91 -11.31
C THR A 35 11.56 -13.79 -9.92
N ILE A 36 11.94 -14.63 -8.96
CA ILE A 36 11.44 -14.57 -7.59
C ILE A 36 11.85 -13.24 -6.95
N ILE A 37 13.11 -12.84 -7.04
CA ILE A 37 13.62 -11.59 -6.48
C ILE A 37 12.88 -10.39 -7.10
N TYR A 38 12.65 -10.39 -8.42
CA TYR A 38 11.90 -9.37 -9.12
C TYR A 38 10.50 -9.17 -8.51
N HIS A 39 9.71 -10.24 -8.37
CA HIS A 39 8.37 -10.16 -7.80
C HIS A 39 8.37 -9.72 -6.33
N VAL A 40 9.30 -10.23 -5.53
CA VAL A 40 9.44 -9.86 -4.12
C VAL A 40 9.79 -8.37 -3.96
N ILE A 41 10.70 -7.84 -4.78
CA ILE A 41 11.08 -6.41 -4.72
C ILE A 41 9.89 -5.52 -5.08
N LEU A 42 9.15 -5.83 -6.16
CA LEU A 42 8.00 -5.02 -6.55
C LEU A 42 6.90 -5.02 -5.49
N SER A 43 6.55 -6.19 -4.96
CA SER A 43 5.53 -6.31 -3.91
C SER A 43 5.92 -5.55 -2.65
N ASN A 44 7.16 -5.71 -2.18
CA ASN A 44 7.66 -5.00 -1.00
C ASN A 44 7.71 -3.48 -1.22
N TYR A 45 8.01 -3.04 -2.44
CA TYR A 45 8.00 -1.60 -2.76
C TYR A 45 6.59 -1.02 -2.67
N GLU A 46 5.59 -1.70 -3.25
CA GLU A 46 4.18 -1.27 -3.18
C GLU A 46 3.71 -1.16 -1.73
N ASP A 47 3.89 -2.22 -0.94
CA ASP A 47 3.48 -2.25 0.47
C ASP A 47 4.14 -1.13 1.28
N ARG A 48 5.43 -0.89 1.04
CA ARG A 48 6.16 0.19 1.71
C ARG A 48 5.67 1.57 1.27
N ALA A 49 5.45 1.78 -0.02
CA ALA A 49 4.98 3.06 -0.55
C ALA A 49 3.58 3.41 -0.02
N VAL A 50 2.67 2.42 0.06
CA VAL A 50 1.35 2.58 0.67
C VAL A 50 1.45 2.92 2.16
N LYS A 51 2.28 2.21 2.93
CA LYS A 51 2.47 2.49 4.37
C LYS A 51 3.03 3.89 4.62
N VAL A 52 4.01 4.33 3.82
CA VAL A 52 4.56 5.69 3.91
C VAL A 52 3.47 6.71 3.59
N ARG A 53 2.70 6.51 2.52
CA ARG A 53 1.59 7.39 2.15
C ARG A 53 0.56 7.50 3.28
N ILE A 54 0.16 6.39 3.89
CA ILE A 54 -0.76 6.37 5.03
C ILE A 54 -0.19 7.20 6.19
N SER A 55 1.07 6.98 6.57
CA SER A 55 1.72 7.70 7.65
C SER A 55 1.78 9.21 7.38
N ASP A 56 2.17 9.60 6.18
CA ASP A 56 2.27 11.01 5.79
C ASP A 56 0.92 11.71 5.85
N VAL A 57 -0.13 11.08 5.29
CA VAL A 57 -1.49 11.62 5.32
C VAL A 57 -2.02 11.69 6.74
N GLN A 58 -1.84 10.64 7.56
CA GLN A 58 -2.27 10.65 8.96
C GLN A 58 -1.60 11.76 9.77
N ASN A 59 -0.32 12.03 9.55
CA ASN A 59 0.39 13.10 10.22
C ASN A 59 -0.16 14.48 9.82
N GLN A 60 -0.45 14.71 8.53
CA GLN A 60 -1.07 15.94 8.07
C GLN A 60 -2.49 16.11 8.63
N LEU A 61 -3.29 15.03 8.61
CA LEU A 61 -4.64 15.05 9.17
C LEU A 61 -4.65 15.37 10.67
N LYS A 62 -3.68 14.88 11.45
CA LYS A 62 -3.56 15.23 12.87
C LYS A 62 -3.33 16.71 13.08
N ILE A 63 -2.43 17.32 12.31
CA ILE A 63 -2.17 18.76 12.39
C ILE A 63 -3.44 19.56 12.09
N ILE A 64 -4.17 19.18 11.03
CA ILE A 64 -5.42 19.84 10.68
C ILE A 64 -6.49 19.58 11.76
N ALA A 65 -6.56 18.37 12.34
CA ALA A 65 -7.49 18.06 13.42
C ALA A 65 -7.29 19.00 14.64
N ASP A 66 -6.05 19.30 15.02
CA ASP A 66 -5.73 20.26 16.08
C ASP A 66 -6.18 21.68 15.71
N HIS A 67 -6.01 22.08 14.44
CA HIS A 67 -6.51 23.37 13.92
C HIS A 67 -8.03 23.42 13.92
N LEU A 68 -8.74 22.33 13.57
CA LEU A 68 -10.20 22.27 13.61
C LEU A 68 -10.76 22.59 15.01
N ILE A 69 -10.10 22.12 16.07
CA ILE A 69 -10.44 22.43 17.46
C ILE A 69 -10.08 23.88 17.79
N THR A 70 -8.86 24.31 17.46
CA THR A 70 -8.36 25.66 17.76
C THR A 70 -9.24 26.75 17.16
N TYR A 71 -9.73 26.54 15.92
CA TYR A 71 -10.61 27.49 15.23
C TYR A 71 -12.10 27.25 15.48
N ASN A 72 -12.46 26.31 16.37
CA ASN A 72 -13.86 25.93 16.68
C ASN A 72 -14.68 25.63 15.40
N TYR A 73 -14.08 24.88 14.48
CA TYR A 73 -14.62 24.69 13.11
C TYR A 73 -15.83 23.76 13.04
N LEU A 74 -15.99 22.80 13.95
CA LEU A 74 -17.08 21.81 13.90
C LEU A 74 -18.47 22.40 14.01
N PRO A 75 -18.74 23.45 14.83
CA PRO A 75 -20.03 24.14 14.90
C PRO A 75 -20.24 25.11 13.73
N ASP A 76 -19.15 25.77 13.27
CA ASP A 76 -19.17 26.80 12.22
C ASP A 76 -18.05 26.55 11.21
N SER A 77 -18.40 25.93 10.09
CA SER A 77 -17.47 25.55 9.02
C SER A 77 -17.09 26.73 8.09
N SER A 78 -17.16 27.98 8.55
CA SER A 78 -16.93 29.19 7.76
C SER A 78 -15.45 29.65 7.70
N SER A 79 -14.54 29.04 8.48
CA SER A 79 -13.15 29.44 8.54
C SER A 79 -12.43 29.25 7.19
N GLU A 80 -12.07 30.36 6.53
CA GLU A 80 -11.35 30.36 5.26
C GLU A 80 -9.98 29.68 5.38
N VAL A 81 -9.30 29.85 6.52
CA VAL A 81 -7.99 29.24 6.78
C VAL A 81 -8.09 27.72 6.74
N ILE A 82 -9.05 27.15 7.47
CA ILE A 82 -9.28 25.71 7.51
C ILE A 82 -9.74 25.18 6.14
N ASN A 83 -10.63 25.92 5.47
CA ASN A 83 -11.07 25.53 4.14
C ASN A 83 -9.89 25.47 3.15
N ALA A 84 -8.97 26.44 3.20
CA ALA A 84 -7.77 26.43 2.37
C ALA A 84 -6.82 25.26 2.70
N GLU A 85 -6.63 24.93 4.00
CA GLU A 85 -5.83 23.76 4.41
C GLU A 85 -6.43 22.45 3.91
N LEU A 86 -7.75 22.28 4.01
CA LEU A 86 -8.46 21.09 3.53
C LEU A 86 -8.35 20.95 2.00
N GLU A 87 -8.50 22.05 1.27
CA GLU A 87 -8.33 22.06 -0.19
C GLU A 87 -6.88 21.77 -0.58
N GLN A 88 -5.91 22.34 0.12
CA GLN A 88 -4.50 22.05 -0.12
C GLN A 88 -4.18 20.57 0.10
N LEU A 89 -4.69 19.95 1.16
CA LEU A 89 -4.52 18.53 1.42
C LEU A 89 -5.15 17.69 0.32
N SER A 90 -6.41 18.04 -0.07
CA SER A 90 -7.13 17.37 -1.14
C SER A 90 -6.36 17.39 -2.46
N ASN A 91 -5.80 18.57 -2.83
CA ASN A 91 -5.02 18.74 -4.05
C ASN A 91 -3.67 18.01 -3.98
N LEU A 92 -2.97 18.07 -2.83
CA LEU A 92 -1.65 17.45 -2.65
C LEU A 92 -1.69 15.93 -2.84
N TYR A 93 -2.73 15.30 -2.34
CA TYR A 93 -2.88 13.84 -2.39
C TYR A 93 -3.86 13.34 -3.45
N ASN A 94 -4.38 14.27 -4.29
CA ASN A 94 -5.43 13.97 -5.26
C ASN A 94 -6.56 13.15 -4.63
N GLY A 95 -7.09 13.69 -3.54
CA GLY A 95 -8.01 12.98 -2.65
C GLY A 95 -9.16 13.84 -2.18
N ARG A 96 -10.12 13.22 -1.51
CA ARG A 96 -11.30 13.84 -0.92
C ARG A 96 -11.17 13.86 0.59
N VAL A 97 -11.47 14.98 1.22
CA VAL A 97 -11.49 15.14 2.68
C VAL A 97 -12.88 15.49 3.15
N MET A 98 -13.39 14.75 4.11
CA MET A 98 -14.69 15.00 4.76
C MET A 98 -14.49 15.17 6.26
N ILE A 99 -15.13 16.19 6.82
CA ILE A 99 -15.18 16.45 8.27
C ILE A 99 -16.55 16.03 8.77
N ILE A 100 -16.58 15.16 9.77
CA ILE A 100 -17.79 14.57 10.34
C ILE A 100 -17.86 14.99 11.82
N ASN A 101 -18.99 15.59 12.23
CA ASN A 101 -19.19 15.98 13.62
C ASN A 101 -19.71 14.83 14.50
N GLY A 102 -19.83 15.07 15.82
CA GLY A 102 -20.30 14.08 16.80
C GLY A 102 -21.72 13.53 16.54
N SER A 103 -22.50 14.19 15.69
CA SER A 103 -23.84 13.71 15.25
C SER A 103 -23.78 12.88 13.96
N LEU A 104 -22.61 12.45 13.54
CA LEU A 104 -22.35 11.69 12.28
C LEU A 104 -22.72 12.48 11.02
N LYS A 105 -22.82 13.82 11.11
CA LYS A 105 -23.14 14.68 9.98
C LYS A 105 -21.87 15.22 9.35
N ILE A 106 -21.78 15.18 8.01
CA ILE A 106 -20.70 15.76 7.24
C ILE A 106 -20.86 17.28 7.26
N VAL A 107 -19.95 17.99 7.94
CA VAL A 107 -19.96 19.46 8.05
C VAL A 107 -19.16 20.10 6.94
N LYS A 108 -18.15 19.38 6.39
CA LYS A 108 -17.37 19.82 5.23
C LYS A 108 -17.01 18.65 4.35
N ASP A 109 -17.00 18.89 3.05
CA ASP A 109 -16.60 17.95 2.02
C ASP A 109 -15.85 18.72 0.92
N THR A 110 -14.57 18.45 0.72
CA THR A 110 -13.76 19.17 -0.30
C THR A 110 -14.30 19.03 -1.72
N TYR A 111 -15.09 17.97 -1.99
CA TYR A 111 -15.77 17.81 -3.29
C TYR A 111 -17.18 18.43 -3.32
N GLY A 112 -17.72 18.91 -2.19
CA GLY A 112 -19.03 19.54 -2.10
C GLY A 112 -20.23 18.62 -2.34
N LEU A 113 -20.01 17.29 -2.44
CA LEU A 113 -21.06 16.34 -2.85
C LEU A 113 -21.94 15.84 -1.71
N SER A 114 -21.46 15.90 -0.48
CA SER A 114 -22.08 15.23 0.66
C SER A 114 -22.21 16.11 1.90
N GLU A 115 -21.98 17.40 1.82
CA GLU A 115 -22.20 18.34 2.96
C GLU A 115 -23.64 18.26 3.45
N GLY A 116 -23.80 18.23 4.76
CA GLY A 116 -25.12 18.14 5.42
C GLY A 116 -25.71 16.74 5.51
N LYS A 117 -25.17 15.74 4.79
CA LYS A 117 -25.64 14.35 4.86
C LYS A 117 -25.08 13.64 6.10
N THR A 118 -25.83 12.63 6.56
CA THR A 118 -25.34 11.73 7.63
C THR A 118 -24.56 10.58 7.01
N ILE A 119 -23.43 10.23 7.62
CA ILE A 119 -22.60 9.10 7.22
C ILE A 119 -22.47 8.12 8.38
N VAL A 120 -22.77 6.85 8.11
CA VAL A 120 -22.60 5.74 9.05
C VAL A 120 -21.77 4.67 8.34
N SER A 121 -20.48 4.62 8.63
CA SER A 121 -19.58 3.55 8.17
C SER A 121 -18.88 2.92 9.37
N GLU A 122 -18.38 1.71 9.19
CA GLU A 122 -17.67 0.97 10.23
C GLU A 122 -16.40 1.72 10.66
N GLU A 123 -15.68 2.30 9.70
CA GLU A 123 -14.44 3.06 9.90
C GLU A 123 -14.70 4.33 10.71
N VAL A 124 -15.76 5.07 10.38
CA VAL A 124 -16.17 6.27 11.12
C VAL A 124 -16.54 5.93 12.56
N ILE A 125 -17.32 4.86 12.77
CA ILE A 125 -17.72 4.42 14.11
C ILE A 125 -16.52 3.97 14.94
N LYS A 126 -15.57 3.21 14.35
CA LYS A 126 -14.32 2.82 15.00
C LYS A 126 -13.49 4.05 15.40
N CYS A 127 -13.45 5.04 14.51
CA CYS A 127 -12.70 6.27 14.75
C CYS A 127 -13.30 7.10 15.89
N PHE A 128 -14.62 7.16 16.03
CA PHE A 128 -15.27 7.77 17.20
C PHE A 128 -14.95 7.07 18.53
N LYS A 129 -14.52 5.81 18.48
CA LYS A 129 -14.01 5.07 19.65
C LYS A 129 -12.51 5.31 19.90
N GLY A 130 -11.89 6.26 19.19
CA GLY A 130 -10.48 6.63 19.33
C GLY A 130 -9.50 5.80 18.49
N SER A 131 -9.99 4.97 17.55
CA SER A 131 -9.13 4.12 16.72
C SER A 131 -8.99 4.69 15.30
N ASN A 132 -7.78 5.10 14.92
CA ASN A 132 -7.48 5.43 13.53
C ASN A 132 -7.65 4.19 12.65
N THR A 133 -8.21 4.36 11.45
CA THR A 133 -8.25 3.29 10.46
C THR A 133 -7.56 3.73 9.18
N ALA A 134 -6.99 2.77 8.46
CA ALA A 134 -6.46 2.97 7.12
C ALA A 134 -6.73 1.70 6.32
N ASN A 135 -7.45 1.85 5.22
CA ASN A 135 -7.82 0.77 4.33
C ASN A 135 -7.31 1.06 2.91
N TYR A 136 -6.51 0.15 2.36
CA TYR A 136 -6.01 0.26 1.00
C TYR A 136 -6.88 -0.56 0.04
N ASP A 137 -7.63 0.13 -0.81
CA ASP A 137 -8.35 -0.50 -1.92
C ASP A 137 -7.45 -0.53 -3.16
N ARG A 138 -6.78 -1.66 -3.34
CA ARG A 138 -5.88 -1.87 -4.48
C ARG A 138 -6.60 -1.90 -5.83
N VAL A 139 -7.86 -2.34 -5.83
CA VAL A 139 -8.65 -2.50 -7.06
C VAL A 139 -9.07 -1.14 -7.60
N ASN A 140 -9.56 -0.27 -6.72
CA ASN A 140 -10.03 1.06 -7.07
C ASN A 140 -8.94 2.14 -6.99
N GLY A 141 -7.75 1.80 -6.49
CA GLY A 141 -6.59 2.68 -6.50
C GLY A 141 -6.67 3.83 -5.51
N PHE A 142 -7.23 3.62 -4.31
CA PHE A 142 -7.27 4.63 -3.26
C PHE A 142 -7.00 4.04 -1.87
N ILE A 143 -6.61 4.94 -0.96
CA ILE A 143 -6.48 4.63 0.47
C ILE A 143 -7.51 5.47 1.21
N GLU A 144 -8.37 4.81 1.99
CA GLU A 144 -9.29 5.47 2.91
C GLU A 144 -8.69 5.52 4.31
N ILE A 145 -8.66 6.71 4.89
CA ILE A 145 -8.01 6.98 6.18
C ILE A 145 -9.00 7.73 7.07
N THR A 146 -9.15 7.30 8.33
CA THR A 146 -9.88 8.05 9.34
C THR A 146 -8.94 8.49 10.47
N VAL A 147 -9.14 9.73 10.93
CA VAL A 147 -8.42 10.29 12.08
C VAL A 147 -9.43 10.98 13.00
N PRO A 148 -9.43 10.70 14.32
CA PRO A 148 -10.32 11.38 15.25
C PRO A 148 -9.86 12.83 15.47
N ILE A 149 -10.84 13.72 15.61
CA ILE A 149 -10.64 15.10 16.04
C ILE A 149 -10.79 15.09 17.55
N MET A 150 -9.67 15.21 18.27
CA MET A 150 -9.60 15.09 19.72
C MET A 150 -9.57 16.47 20.37
N GLU A 151 -10.38 16.66 21.40
CA GLU A 151 -10.32 17.85 22.26
C GLU A 151 -9.94 17.43 23.67
N THR A 152 -8.92 18.10 24.24
CA THR A 152 -8.58 17.94 25.65
C THR A 152 -9.47 18.83 26.50
N ILE A 153 -10.19 18.24 27.46
CA ILE A 153 -11.07 18.98 28.36
C ILE A 153 -10.23 19.91 29.25
N SER A 154 -10.49 21.22 29.17
CA SER A 154 -9.90 22.23 30.04
C SER A 154 -10.62 22.29 31.37
N GLU A 155 -9.98 22.90 32.40
CA GLU A 155 -10.53 23.11 33.74
C GLU A 155 -11.93 23.75 33.73
N GLN A 156 -12.17 24.69 32.80
CA GLN A 156 -13.46 25.38 32.65
C GLN A 156 -14.60 24.50 32.17
N ASN A 157 -14.29 23.41 31.45
CA ASN A 157 -15.25 22.49 30.84
C ASN A 157 -15.27 21.11 31.52
N ALA A 158 -14.50 20.97 32.62
CA ALA A 158 -14.40 19.72 33.35
C ALA A 158 -15.72 19.41 34.06
N THR A 159 -16.17 18.15 33.96
CA THR A 159 -17.33 17.61 34.66
C THR A 159 -16.92 16.36 35.45
N PRO A 160 -17.74 15.90 36.44
CA PRO A 160 -17.44 14.64 37.16
C PRO A 160 -17.29 13.44 36.26
N GLU A 161 -17.95 13.45 35.09
CA GLU A 161 -17.90 12.37 34.07
C GLU A 161 -16.72 12.55 33.09
N GLN A 162 -16.24 13.81 32.92
CA GLN A 162 -15.13 14.16 32.01
C GLN A 162 -14.18 15.13 32.78
N PRO A 163 -13.27 14.57 33.61
CA PRO A 163 -12.32 15.39 34.37
C PRO A 163 -11.34 16.12 33.43
N GLU A 164 -10.71 17.17 33.96
CA GLU A 164 -9.65 17.91 33.28
C GLU A 164 -8.57 16.96 32.71
N GLY A 165 -8.07 17.27 31.52
CA GLY A 165 -7.06 16.48 30.84
C GLY A 165 -7.61 15.25 30.11
N THR A 166 -8.93 15.00 30.18
CA THR A 166 -9.56 13.90 29.40
C THR A 166 -9.62 14.28 27.92
N GLU A 167 -9.17 13.38 27.06
CA GLU A 167 -9.33 13.53 25.61
C GLU A 167 -10.68 12.98 25.15
N VAL A 168 -11.45 13.80 24.43
CA VAL A 168 -12.77 13.45 23.90
C VAL A 168 -12.78 13.60 22.40
N VAL A 169 -13.33 12.61 21.69
CA VAL A 169 -13.50 12.70 20.24
C VAL A 169 -14.71 13.58 19.91
N ARG A 170 -14.47 14.73 19.28
CA ARG A 170 -15.50 15.68 18.85
C ARG A 170 -16.00 15.45 17.45
N GLY A 171 -15.18 14.79 16.63
CA GLY A 171 -15.48 14.51 15.25
C GLY A 171 -14.49 13.54 14.63
N VAL A 172 -14.67 13.30 13.36
CA VAL A 172 -13.79 12.42 12.56
C VAL A 172 -13.46 13.09 11.24
N MET A 173 -12.20 13.04 10.86
CA MET A 173 -11.75 13.30 9.49
C MET A 173 -11.73 11.99 8.72
N LEU A 174 -12.47 11.92 7.63
CA LEU A 174 -12.46 10.80 6.67
C LEU A 174 -11.84 11.30 5.36
N THR A 175 -10.77 10.66 4.96
CA THR A 175 -10.03 11.06 3.75
C THR A 175 -9.83 9.87 2.85
N SER A 176 -10.12 10.06 1.56
CA SER A 176 -9.81 9.11 0.50
C SER A 176 -8.74 9.71 -0.39
N VAL A 177 -7.56 9.09 -0.49
CA VAL A 177 -6.43 9.60 -1.28
C VAL A 177 -6.08 8.64 -2.41
N SER A 178 -5.76 9.18 -3.61
CA SER A 178 -5.37 8.40 -4.77
C SER A 178 -4.00 7.73 -4.58
N THR A 179 -3.87 6.52 -5.13
CA THR A 179 -2.61 5.80 -5.23
C THR A 179 -2.02 5.81 -6.65
N ASP A 180 -2.54 6.63 -7.56
CA ASP A 180 -2.08 6.71 -8.95
C ASP A 180 -0.58 6.99 -9.07
N SER A 181 -0.02 7.85 -8.22
CA SER A 181 1.42 8.14 -8.19
C SER A 181 2.25 6.91 -7.80
N ILE A 182 1.73 6.07 -6.91
CA ILE A 182 2.36 4.80 -6.51
C ILE A 182 2.28 3.83 -7.68
N ALA A 183 1.12 3.67 -8.30
CA ALA A 183 0.90 2.79 -9.45
C ALA A 183 1.78 3.20 -10.64
N MET A 184 1.89 4.51 -10.93
CA MET A 184 2.77 5.02 -11.98
C MET A 184 4.24 4.71 -11.69
N THR A 185 4.71 4.94 -10.46
CA THR A 185 6.10 4.62 -10.06
C THR A 185 6.37 3.12 -10.18
N LEU A 186 5.43 2.28 -9.74
CA LEU A 186 5.53 0.81 -9.90
C LEU A 186 5.61 0.40 -11.36
N SER A 187 4.83 1.01 -12.26
CA SER A 187 4.86 0.70 -13.68
C SER A 187 6.21 1.04 -14.33
N ILE A 188 6.81 2.17 -13.94
CA ILE A 188 8.14 2.57 -14.40
C ILE A 188 9.20 1.61 -13.85
N LEU A 189 9.11 1.26 -12.56
CA LEU A 189 10.05 0.35 -11.91
C LEU A 189 9.97 -1.06 -12.51
N SER A 190 8.76 -1.58 -12.75
CA SER A 190 8.56 -2.89 -13.36
C SER A 190 9.11 -2.96 -14.77
N ARG A 191 8.93 -1.91 -15.58
CA ARG A 191 9.50 -1.83 -16.93
C ARG A 191 11.03 -1.85 -16.91
N LYS A 192 11.65 -1.07 -16.03
CA LYS A 192 13.13 -1.05 -15.88
C LYS A 192 13.65 -2.41 -15.39
N ALA A 193 12.99 -3.00 -14.41
CA ALA A 193 13.37 -4.28 -13.87
C ALA A 193 13.21 -5.41 -14.90
N LEU A 194 12.17 -5.36 -15.74
CA LEU A 194 11.98 -6.30 -16.86
C LEU A 194 13.13 -6.21 -17.88
N ILE A 195 13.61 -5.02 -18.20
CA ILE A 195 14.78 -4.85 -19.09
C ILE A 195 16.02 -5.50 -18.47
N ILE A 196 16.25 -5.30 -17.18
CA ILE A 196 17.38 -5.91 -16.46
C ILE A 196 17.23 -7.43 -16.43
N GLU A 197 16.03 -7.96 -16.20
CA GLU A 197 15.75 -9.41 -16.22
C GLU A 197 16.05 -10.04 -17.58
N ILE A 198 15.66 -9.39 -18.68
CA ILE A 198 15.98 -9.84 -20.04
C ILE A 198 17.50 -9.85 -20.26
N LEU A 199 18.21 -8.79 -19.83
CA LEU A 199 19.67 -8.73 -19.98
C LEU A 199 20.36 -9.83 -19.18
N MET A 200 19.92 -10.06 -17.94
CA MET A 200 20.42 -11.15 -17.10
C MET A 200 20.14 -12.53 -17.73
N ALA A 201 18.94 -12.72 -18.28
CA ALA A 201 18.59 -13.97 -18.97
C ALA A 201 19.53 -14.25 -20.18
N LEU A 202 19.89 -13.22 -20.95
CA LEU A 202 20.84 -13.34 -22.05
C LEU A 202 22.25 -13.70 -21.54
N CYS A 203 22.71 -13.10 -20.46
CA CYS A 203 23.99 -13.43 -19.82
C CYS A 203 24.01 -14.90 -19.31
N ILE A 204 22.94 -15.32 -18.63
CA ILE A 204 22.80 -16.71 -18.13
C ILE A 204 22.76 -17.69 -19.30
N LEU A 205 22.04 -17.35 -20.39
CA LEU A 205 22.01 -18.15 -21.60
C LEU A 205 23.42 -18.35 -22.21
N ALA A 206 24.18 -17.26 -22.34
CA ALA A 206 25.54 -17.31 -22.86
C ALA A 206 26.47 -18.17 -21.97
N LEU A 207 26.40 -17.98 -20.64
CA LEU A 207 27.14 -18.78 -19.68
C LEU A 207 26.75 -20.27 -19.73
N ALA A 208 25.48 -20.58 -19.82
CA ALA A 208 25.01 -21.97 -19.92
C ALA A 208 25.52 -22.66 -21.18
N ILE A 209 25.57 -21.97 -22.31
CA ILE A 209 26.13 -22.49 -23.56
C ILE A 209 27.63 -22.78 -23.45
N ILE A 210 28.38 -21.81 -22.83
CA ILE A 210 29.84 -21.96 -22.64
C ILE A 210 30.12 -23.13 -21.69
N LEU A 211 29.44 -23.21 -20.54
CA LEU A 211 29.63 -24.28 -19.57
C LEU A 211 29.24 -25.65 -20.15
N ALA A 212 28.13 -25.74 -20.88
CA ALA A 212 27.74 -26.98 -21.55
C ALA A 212 28.80 -27.46 -22.55
N LYS A 213 29.47 -26.54 -23.28
CA LYS A 213 30.56 -26.90 -24.19
C LYS A 213 31.82 -27.34 -23.46
N ILE A 214 32.19 -26.66 -22.37
CA ILE A 214 33.42 -26.95 -21.62
C ILE A 214 33.32 -28.30 -20.89
N LEU A 215 32.20 -28.53 -20.17
CA LEU A 215 32.03 -29.76 -19.40
C LEU A 215 31.97 -31.02 -20.25
N ILE A 216 31.53 -30.93 -21.50
CA ILE A 216 31.32 -32.13 -22.34
C ILE A 216 32.48 -32.39 -23.31
N ARG A 217 33.36 -31.40 -23.55
CA ARG A 217 34.58 -31.63 -24.37
C ARG A 217 35.46 -32.81 -23.91
N PRO A 218 35.71 -33.05 -22.58
CA PRO A 218 36.51 -34.20 -22.18
C PRO A 218 35.81 -35.55 -22.40
N PHE A 219 34.47 -35.61 -22.42
CA PHE A 219 33.75 -36.87 -22.62
C PHE A 219 33.68 -37.32 -24.11
N ASP A 220 33.75 -36.39 -25.06
CA ASP A 220 33.78 -36.69 -26.50
C ASP A 220 35.19 -37.24 -26.95
N ARG A 221 36.23 -37.20 -26.08
CA ARG A 221 37.58 -37.73 -26.37
C ARG A 221 37.82 -39.13 -25.83
N VAL A 222 36.89 -39.71 -25.09
CA VAL A 222 37.01 -41.03 -24.45
C VAL A 222 36.06 -42.07 -25.05
N SER A 223 35.32 -41.72 -26.10
CA SER A 223 34.45 -42.67 -26.84
C SER A 223 34.97 -43.07 -28.20
#